data_e9a075136df0acce1cddb77810495957
#
_entry.id   e9a075136df0acce1cddb77810495957
#
_cell.length_a   1.000
_cell.length_b   1.000
_cell.length_c   1.000
_cell.angle_alpha   90.00
_cell.angle_beta   90.00
_cell.angle_gamma   90.00
#
_symmetry.space_group_name_H-M   'P 1'
#
loop_
_entity.id
_entity.type
_entity.pdbx_description
1 polymer ?
#
loop_
_entity_poly.entity_id
_entity_poly.type
_entity_poly.pdbx_seq_one_letter_code
_entity_poly.pdbx_strand_id
1 'polypeptide(L)'
;MFITPSTTDELISEAEKQNLYSKLIEQINKDFNFANEAVDFPQSTTPQELKVQLHEKIYRLIQYKYAELLNLLYIIDVPEENIKQLDGSDTVELSEQIAFLVLKREWMKVWFRNRF
;
A
#
# COMPACT_ATOMS: atom_id res chain seq x y z
N MET A 1 12.55 -14.68 -9.71
CA MET A 1 12.90 -13.25 -9.77
C MET A 1 11.69 -12.38 -9.45
N PHE A 2 11.87 -11.38 -8.60
CA PHE A 2 10.80 -10.45 -8.31
C PHE A 2 10.66 -9.45 -9.46
N ILE A 3 9.46 -9.40 -10.05
CA ILE A 3 9.15 -8.45 -11.11
C ILE A 3 8.24 -7.39 -10.51
N THR A 4 8.66 -6.12 -10.56
CA THR A 4 7.89 -5.01 -10.00
C THR A 4 6.73 -4.65 -10.93
N PRO A 5 5.47 -4.81 -10.49
CA PRO A 5 4.33 -4.35 -11.29
C PRO A 5 4.36 -2.84 -11.47
N SER A 6 3.83 -2.37 -12.59
CA SER A 6 3.85 -0.94 -12.94
C SER A 6 2.62 -0.18 -12.43
N THR A 7 1.54 -0.88 -12.15
CA THR A 7 0.29 -0.26 -11.70
C THR A 7 -0.31 -1.02 -10.53
N THR A 8 -1.21 -0.37 -9.81
CA THR A 8 -1.95 -1.00 -8.72
C THR A 8 -2.74 -2.21 -9.20
N ASP A 9 -3.39 -2.10 -10.36
CA ASP A 9 -4.19 -3.21 -10.91
C ASP A 9 -3.31 -4.40 -11.26
N GLU A 10 -2.16 -4.17 -11.88
CA GLU A 10 -1.21 -5.24 -12.18
C GLU A 10 -0.68 -5.92 -10.92
N LEU A 11 -0.40 -5.12 -9.89
CA LEU A 11 0.11 -5.62 -8.63
C LEU A 11 -0.91 -6.54 -7.95
N ILE A 12 -2.15 -6.11 -7.86
CA ILE A 12 -3.20 -6.91 -7.22
C ILE A 12 -3.48 -8.17 -8.03
N SER A 13 -3.51 -8.04 -9.36
CA SER A 13 -3.68 -9.18 -10.25
C SER A 13 -2.58 -10.21 -10.04
N GLU A 14 -1.34 -9.76 -9.89
CA GLU A 14 -0.21 -10.66 -9.66
C GLU A 14 -0.33 -11.38 -8.33
N ALA A 15 -0.76 -10.67 -7.30
CA ALA A 15 -0.99 -11.28 -5.98
C ALA A 15 -2.06 -12.37 -6.05
N GLU A 16 -3.12 -12.13 -6.82
CA GLU A 16 -4.16 -13.14 -7.03
C GLU A 16 -3.64 -14.36 -7.79
N LYS A 17 -2.88 -14.14 -8.86
CA LYS A 17 -2.32 -15.23 -9.64
C LYS A 17 -1.41 -16.14 -8.82
N GLN A 18 -0.69 -15.58 -7.87
CA GLN A 18 0.22 -16.36 -7.03
C GLN A 18 -0.45 -16.88 -5.77
N ASN A 19 -1.75 -16.70 -5.63
CA ASN A 19 -2.52 -17.11 -4.44
C ASN A 19 -1.99 -16.45 -3.16
N LEU A 20 -1.53 -15.22 -3.27
CA LEU A 20 -0.98 -14.44 -2.15
C LEU A 20 -1.80 -13.20 -1.82
N TYR A 21 -2.98 -13.06 -2.42
CA TYR A 21 -3.81 -11.89 -2.18
C TYR A 21 -4.24 -11.80 -0.70
N SER A 22 -4.64 -12.93 -0.10
CA SER A 22 -5.02 -12.92 1.32
C SER A 22 -3.84 -12.56 2.22
N LYS A 23 -2.63 -12.99 1.84
CA LYS A 23 -1.42 -12.61 2.57
C LYS A 23 -1.11 -11.12 2.44
N LEU A 24 -1.41 -10.55 1.28
CA LEU A 24 -1.26 -9.11 1.06
C LEU A 24 -2.21 -8.33 1.98
N ILE A 25 -3.48 -8.74 2.06
CA ILE A 25 -4.45 -8.14 2.97
C ILE A 25 -3.94 -8.20 4.42
N GLU A 26 -3.46 -9.37 4.85
CA GLU A 26 -2.92 -9.55 6.21
C GLU A 26 -1.74 -8.62 6.48
N GLN A 27 -0.83 -8.48 5.53
CA GLN A 27 0.36 -7.64 5.70
C GLN A 27 -0.04 -6.17 5.81
N ILE A 28 -0.96 -5.71 4.98
CA ILE A 28 -1.46 -4.34 5.03
C ILE A 28 -2.10 -4.06 6.40
N ASN A 29 -2.98 -4.94 6.84
CA ASN A 29 -3.65 -4.78 8.14
C ASN A 29 -2.64 -4.71 9.29
N LYS A 30 -1.65 -5.57 9.26
CA LYS A 30 -0.61 -5.64 10.30
C LYS A 30 0.16 -4.33 10.39
N ASP A 31 0.66 -3.82 9.26
CA ASP A 31 1.48 -2.63 9.25
C ASP A 31 0.68 -1.37 9.60
N PHE A 32 -0.53 -1.26 9.06
CA PHE A 32 -1.39 -0.12 9.36
C PHE A 32 -1.81 -0.12 10.84
N ASN A 33 -2.11 -1.29 11.38
CA ASN A 33 -2.46 -1.40 12.79
C ASN A 33 -1.27 -1.02 13.68
N PHE A 34 -0.08 -1.44 13.32
CA PHE A 34 1.14 -1.11 14.05
C PHE A 34 1.38 0.39 14.08
N ALA A 35 1.00 1.09 13.02
CA ALA A 35 1.14 2.54 12.90
C ALA A 35 -0.02 3.31 13.55
N ASN A 36 -0.96 2.62 14.21
CA ASN A 36 -2.18 3.20 14.78
C ASN A 36 -3.07 3.87 13.73
N GLU A 37 -3.03 3.36 12.49
CA GLU A 37 -3.88 3.81 11.39
C GLU A 37 -4.64 2.63 10.81
N ALA A 38 -5.26 1.85 11.69
CA ALA A 38 -5.91 0.60 11.33
C ALA A 38 -6.92 0.77 10.21
N VAL A 39 -6.87 -0.15 9.25
CA VAL A 39 -7.84 -0.21 8.14
C VAL A 39 -8.74 -1.46 8.27
N ASP A 40 -8.22 -2.53 8.87
CA ASP A 40 -8.96 -3.76 9.20
C ASP A 40 -9.75 -4.31 8.01
N PHE A 41 -9.07 -4.45 6.86
CA PHE A 41 -9.72 -5.03 5.69
C PHE A 41 -10.08 -6.49 5.94
N PRO A 42 -11.35 -6.89 5.76
CA PRO A 42 -11.71 -8.30 5.85
C PRO A 42 -11.09 -9.09 4.69
N GLN A 43 -10.95 -10.39 4.86
CA GLN A 43 -10.38 -11.25 3.82
C GLN A 43 -11.26 -11.27 2.55
N SER A 44 -12.54 -10.93 2.70
CA SER A 44 -13.46 -10.84 1.57
C SER A 44 -13.33 -9.55 0.76
N THR A 45 -12.43 -8.63 1.16
CA THR A 45 -12.23 -7.37 0.42
C THR A 45 -11.85 -7.67 -1.02
N THR A 46 -12.62 -7.13 -1.96
CA THR A 46 -12.32 -7.33 -3.38
C THR A 46 -11.14 -6.44 -3.79
N PRO A 47 -10.44 -6.78 -4.89
CA PRO A 47 -9.38 -5.93 -5.42
C PRO A 47 -9.80 -4.49 -5.63
N GLN A 48 -11.00 -4.27 -6.16
CA GLN A 48 -11.50 -2.92 -6.40
C GLN A 48 -11.75 -2.18 -5.08
N GLU A 49 -12.33 -2.85 -4.11
CA GLU A 49 -12.55 -2.26 -2.78
C GLU A 49 -11.23 -1.90 -2.11
N LEU A 50 -10.24 -2.79 -2.19
CA LEU A 50 -8.92 -2.53 -1.62
C LEU A 50 -8.30 -1.28 -2.23
N LYS A 51 -8.31 -1.19 -3.55
CA LYS A 51 -7.76 -0.06 -4.29
C LYS A 51 -8.42 1.25 -3.86
N VAL A 52 -9.74 1.29 -3.85
CA VAL A 52 -10.50 2.51 -3.54
C VAL A 52 -10.32 2.91 -2.08
N GLN A 53 -10.45 1.97 -1.17
CA GLN A 53 -10.38 2.27 0.26
C GLN A 53 -8.98 2.65 0.71
N LEU A 54 -7.96 2.01 0.14
CA LEU A 54 -6.58 2.37 0.47
C LEU A 54 -6.25 3.77 -0.04
N HIS A 55 -6.67 4.09 -1.27
CA HIS A 55 -6.49 5.42 -1.83
C HIS A 55 -7.17 6.47 -0.94
N GLU A 56 -8.40 6.21 -0.52
CA GLU A 56 -9.14 7.13 0.35
C GLU A 56 -8.44 7.32 1.70
N LYS A 57 -7.95 6.25 2.29
CA LYS A 57 -7.22 6.34 3.56
C LYS A 57 -5.97 7.21 3.41
N ILE A 58 -5.18 7.00 2.37
CA ILE A 58 -3.96 7.79 2.12
C ILE A 58 -4.33 9.24 1.86
N TYR A 59 -5.39 9.49 1.08
CA TYR A 59 -5.86 10.84 0.80
C TYR A 59 -6.19 11.60 2.09
N ARG A 60 -6.92 10.95 3.01
CA ARG A 60 -7.27 11.56 4.29
C ARG A 60 -6.04 11.85 5.15
N LEU A 61 -5.07 10.95 5.15
CA LEU A 61 -3.84 11.17 5.89
C LEU A 61 -3.07 12.37 5.35
N ILE A 62 -3.02 12.53 4.03
CA ILE A 62 -2.38 13.70 3.41
C ILE A 62 -3.08 14.98 3.87
N GLN A 63 -4.42 14.98 3.86
CA GLN A 63 -5.21 16.17 4.15
C GLN A 63 -5.17 16.56 5.62
N TYR A 64 -5.26 15.60 6.53
CA TYR A 64 -5.55 15.88 7.92
C TYR A 64 -4.51 15.38 8.92
N LYS A 65 -3.67 14.46 8.54
CA LYS A 65 -2.73 13.79 9.46
C LYS A 65 -1.41 13.49 8.78
N TYR A 66 -0.80 14.50 8.21
CA TYR A 66 0.39 14.30 7.39
C TYR A 66 1.57 13.69 8.17
N ALA A 67 1.74 14.08 9.44
CA ALA A 67 2.81 13.50 10.27
C ALA A 67 2.58 12.01 10.50
N GLU A 68 1.33 11.60 10.67
CA GLU A 68 0.97 10.20 10.83
C GLU A 68 1.19 9.43 9.54
N LEU A 69 0.97 10.06 8.38
CA LEU A 69 1.30 9.46 7.10
C LEU A 69 2.79 9.16 7.00
N LEU A 70 3.63 10.11 7.37
CA LEU A 70 5.09 9.92 7.33
C LEU A 70 5.51 8.78 8.25
N ASN A 71 4.91 8.68 9.43
CA ASN A 71 5.16 7.58 10.35
C ASN A 71 4.74 6.23 9.75
N LEU A 72 3.58 6.19 9.11
CA LEU A 72 3.08 4.98 8.43
C LEU A 72 4.05 4.54 7.34
N LEU A 73 4.50 5.47 6.51
CA LEU A 73 5.44 5.16 5.43
C LEU A 73 6.77 4.65 5.98
N TYR A 74 7.22 5.19 7.10
CA TYR A 74 8.41 4.71 7.78
C TYR A 74 8.23 3.27 8.29
N ILE A 75 7.08 2.98 8.89
CA ILE A 75 6.79 1.64 9.42
C ILE A 75 6.69 0.61 8.29
N ILE A 76 6.05 0.98 7.18
CA ILE A 76 5.94 0.11 6.00
C ILE A 76 7.32 -0.05 5.35
N ASP A 77 8.21 0.91 5.55
CA ASP A 77 9.54 0.97 4.97
C ASP A 77 9.50 1.30 3.48
N VAL A 78 8.68 2.30 3.13
CA VAL A 78 8.70 2.88 1.78
C VAL A 78 9.92 3.79 1.68
N PRO A 79 10.81 3.61 0.68
CA PRO A 79 12.00 4.43 0.57
C PRO A 79 11.68 5.92 0.47
N GLU A 80 12.35 6.70 1.29
CA GLU A 80 12.12 8.15 1.37
C GLU A 80 12.38 8.85 0.03
N GLU A 81 13.38 8.39 -0.71
CA GLU A 81 13.68 8.96 -2.04
C GLU A 81 12.48 8.84 -2.99
N ASN A 82 11.73 7.76 -2.91
CA ASN A 82 10.56 7.57 -3.77
C ASN A 82 9.47 8.60 -3.46
N ILE A 83 9.33 8.98 -2.19
CA ILE A 83 8.36 9.98 -1.78
C ILE A 83 8.80 11.38 -2.23
N LYS A 84 10.07 11.69 -2.08
CA LYS A 84 10.62 13.02 -2.43
C LYS A 84 10.51 13.34 -3.91
N GLN A 85 10.46 12.33 -4.76
CA GLN A 85 10.37 12.52 -6.20
C GLN A 85 8.94 12.82 -6.68
N LEU A 86 7.95 12.70 -5.81
CA LEU A 86 6.56 12.91 -6.20
C LEU A 86 6.21 14.39 -6.26
N ASP A 87 5.39 14.74 -7.26
CA ASP A 87 4.85 16.09 -7.40
C ASP A 87 3.61 16.21 -6.51
N GLY A 88 3.68 17.08 -5.50
CA GLY A 88 2.58 17.27 -4.55
C GLY A 88 1.56 18.32 -4.97
N SER A 89 1.60 18.83 -6.21
CA SER A 89 0.71 19.89 -6.66
C SER A 89 -0.75 19.47 -6.77
N ASP A 90 -1.01 18.17 -7.03
CA ASP A 90 -2.36 17.61 -7.07
C ASP A 90 -2.48 16.55 -5.97
N THR A 91 -3.31 16.82 -4.96
CA THR A 91 -3.45 15.94 -3.80
C THR A 91 -4.05 14.59 -4.16
N VAL A 92 -5.01 14.56 -5.09
CA VAL A 92 -5.61 13.28 -5.52
C VAL A 92 -4.57 12.41 -6.21
N GLU A 93 -3.83 12.99 -7.14
CA GLU A 93 -2.78 12.26 -7.85
C GLU A 93 -1.67 11.81 -6.90
N LEU A 94 -1.27 12.67 -5.97
CA LEU A 94 -0.27 12.34 -4.97
C LEU A 94 -0.73 11.15 -4.11
N SER A 95 -2.00 11.13 -3.70
CA SER A 95 -2.52 10.03 -2.90
C SER A 95 -2.53 8.72 -3.66
N GLU A 96 -2.82 8.74 -4.97
CA GLU A 96 -2.77 7.54 -5.80
C GLU A 96 -1.33 7.02 -5.90
N GLN A 97 -0.38 7.92 -6.10
CA GLN A 97 1.02 7.56 -6.21
C GLN A 97 1.56 6.97 -4.91
N ILE A 98 1.21 7.58 -3.77
CA ILE A 98 1.64 7.07 -2.47
C ILE A 98 0.98 5.72 -2.18
N ALA A 99 -0.32 5.57 -2.48
CA ALA A 99 -1.00 4.30 -2.30
C ALA A 99 -0.34 3.19 -3.11
N PHE A 100 0.10 3.49 -4.33
CA PHE A 100 0.83 2.52 -5.15
C PHE A 100 2.16 2.15 -4.51
N LEU A 101 2.91 3.12 -4.00
CA LEU A 101 4.19 2.85 -3.33
C LEU A 101 4.00 1.97 -2.08
N VAL A 102 2.92 2.23 -1.33
CA VAL A 102 2.57 1.41 -0.17
C VAL A 102 2.29 -0.02 -0.60
N LEU A 103 1.41 -0.21 -1.61
CA LEU A 103 1.08 -1.54 -2.11
C LEU A 103 2.29 -2.27 -2.65
N LYS A 104 3.15 -1.56 -3.38
CA LYS A 104 4.37 -2.14 -3.95
C LYS A 104 5.28 -2.68 -2.86
N ARG A 105 5.47 -1.91 -1.78
CA ARG A 105 6.31 -2.36 -0.67
C ARG A 105 5.66 -3.52 0.08
N GLU A 106 4.37 -3.44 0.33
CA GLU A 106 3.63 -4.51 1.00
C GLU A 106 3.69 -5.81 0.19
N TRP A 107 3.48 -5.71 -1.12
CA TRP A 107 3.59 -6.86 -2.02
C TRP A 107 4.99 -7.46 -2.01
N MET A 108 6.01 -6.61 -2.02
CA MET A 108 7.39 -7.06 -1.97
C MET A 108 7.65 -7.89 -0.69
N LYS A 109 7.16 -7.41 0.46
CA LYS A 109 7.29 -8.14 1.72
C LYS A 109 6.64 -9.52 1.65
N VAL A 110 5.42 -9.59 1.12
CA VAL A 110 4.67 -10.83 1.00
C VAL A 110 5.39 -11.79 0.05
N TRP A 111 5.80 -11.29 -1.11
CA TRP A 111 6.46 -12.11 -2.12
C TRP A 111 7.75 -12.74 -1.58
N PHE A 112 8.61 -11.94 -0.98
CA PHE A 112 9.88 -12.45 -0.45
C PHE A 112 9.66 -13.42 0.72
N ARG A 113 8.71 -13.14 1.60
CA ARG A 113 8.42 -14.02 2.73
C ARG A 113 7.92 -15.39 2.29
N ASN A 114 7.22 -15.47 1.18
CA ASN A 114 6.59 -16.71 0.71
C ASN A 114 7.39 -17.42 -0.37
N ARG A 115 8.64 -17.02 -0.61
CA ARG A 115 9.54 -17.71 -1.55
C ARG A 115 10.32 -18.85 -0.91
N PHE A 116 10.43 -18.86 0.39
CA PHE A 116 11.27 -19.80 1.12
C PHE A 116 10.48 -20.71 2.03
#